data_1a99c963cf8d741ed69233f5ac7dd558
#
_entry.id   1a99c963cf8d741ed69233f5ac7dd558
#
_cell.length_a   1.000
_cell.length_b   1.000
_cell.length_c   1.000
_cell.angle_alpha   90.00
_cell.angle_beta   90.00
_cell.angle_gamma   90.00
#
_symmetry.space_group_name_H-M   'P 1'
#
loop_
_entity.id
_entity.type
_entity.pdbx_description
1 polymer ?
#
loop_
_entity_poly.entity_id
_entity_poly.type
_entity_poly.pdbx_seq_one_letter_code
_entity_poly.pdbx_strand_id
1 'polypeptide(L)'
;MASGLLIEGLLILVLIIANGIFSGSEIAVVSARKVRLEQQAERGNRKAGAALKLANAPNDFLSTVQIGITLIGILSGAVGGATIAQRLEPLLASVPWIGRSAQGVSVTLVVGVITYLSLVIGELLPKRIALNDPEAIACAVAGPMRALSRFSAPVVRLLGSSTETLLRLMGIRDSGEPNLTEDEIKALIRQGAEAGVFEQA
;
A
#
# COMPACT_ATOMS: atom_id res chain seq x y z
N MET A 1 -9.64 -13.19 31.63
CA MET A 1 -8.32 -12.68 31.21
C MET A 1 -7.83 -13.23 29.86
N ALA A 2 -7.92 -14.54 29.60
CA ALA A 2 -7.52 -15.12 28.31
C ALA A 2 -8.34 -14.65 27.12
N SER A 3 -9.63 -14.42 27.27
CA SER A 3 -10.53 -13.95 26.19
C SER A 3 -10.15 -12.57 25.64
N GLY A 4 -9.72 -11.64 26.49
CA GLY A 4 -9.29 -10.33 26.03
C GLY A 4 -8.00 -10.38 25.17
N LEU A 5 -7.01 -11.18 25.58
CA LEU A 5 -5.77 -11.35 24.80
C LEU A 5 -6.05 -11.98 23.42
N LEU A 6 -6.96 -12.95 23.36
CA LEU A 6 -7.36 -13.57 22.09
C LEU A 6 -8.04 -12.55 21.15
N ILE A 7 -8.93 -11.71 21.69
CA ILE A 7 -9.60 -10.67 20.89
C ILE A 7 -8.60 -9.64 20.36
N GLU A 8 -7.68 -9.19 21.21
CA GLU A 8 -6.65 -8.21 20.85
C GLU A 8 -5.67 -8.80 19.81
N GLY A 9 -5.23 -10.04 20.00
CA GLY A 9 -4.38 -10.74 19.05
C GLY A 9 -5.09 -10.97 17.71
N LEU A 10 -6.36 -11.34 17.73
CA LEU A 10 -7.18 -11.49 16.54
C LEU A 10 -7.36 -10.16 15.80
N LEU A 11 -7.59 -9.07 16.54
CA LEU A 11 -7.71 -7.73 15.96
C LEU A 11 -6.41 -7.33 15.24
N ILE A 12 -5.26 -7.53 15.87
CA ILE A 12 -3.96 -7.24 15.24
C ILE A 12 -3.77 -8.11 13.99
N LEU A 13 -4.11 -9.40 14.05
CA LEU A 13 -4.03 -10.28 12.89
C LEU A 13 -4.91 -9.80 11.74
N VAL A 14 -6.15 -9.39 12.02
CA VAL A 14 -7.06 -8.81 11.02
C VAL A 14 -6.47 -7.52 10.42
N LEU A 15 -5.88 -6.66 11.25
CA LEU A 15 -5.21 -5.45 10.77
C LEU A 15 -4.00 -5.78 9.88
N ILE A 16 -3.18 -6.77 10.23
CA ILE A 16 -2.04 -7.21 9.42
C ILE A 16 -2.52 -7.76 8.06
N ILE A 17 -3.59 -8.57 8.06
CA ILE A 17 -4.17 -9.10 6.81
C ILE A 17 -4.73 -7.97 5.95
N ALA A 18 -5.45 -7.00 6.55
CA ALA A 18 -5.95 -5.83 5.84
C ALA A 18 -4.80 -5.02 5.23
N ASN A 19 -3.71 -4.82 5.98
CA ASN A 19 -2.48 -4.20 5.46
C ASN A 19 -1.94 -4.94 4.23
N GLY A 20 -1.94 -6.27 4.27
CA GLY A 20 -1.51 -7.10 3.15
C GLY A 20 -2.38 -6.95 1.90
N ILE A 21 -3.69 -6.81 2.09
CA ILE A 21 -4.62 -6.54 0.98
C ILE A 21 -4.30 -5.18 0.34
N PHE A 22 -4.09 -4.14 1.13
CA PHE A 22 -3.70 -2.83 0.62
C PHE A 22 -2.37 -2.87 -0.12
N SER A 23 -1.35 -3.43 0.51
CA SER A 23 0.00 -3.51 -0.02
C SER A 23 0.09 -4.36 -1.31
N GLY A 24 -0.61 -5.50 -1.34
CA GLY A 24 -0.73 -6.32 -2.55
C GLY A 24 -1.52 -5.62 -3.66
N SER A 25 -2.59 -4.87 -3.31
CA SER A 25 -3.38 -4.10 -4.27
C SER A 25 -2.57 -2.99 -4.93
N GLU A 26 -1.73 -2.31 -4.15
CA GLU A 26 -0.83 -1.25 -4.64
C GLU A 26 0.06 -1.79 -5.77
N ILE A 27 0.80 -2.85 -5.47
CA ILE A 27 1.73 -3.45 -6.43
C ILE A 27 0.98 -4.05 -7.62
N ALA A 28 -0.16 -4.72 -7.40
CA ALA A 28 -0.94 -5.31 -8.49
C ALA A 28 -1.39 -4.26 -9.50
N VAL A 29 -1.95 -3.13 -9.04
CA VAL A 29 -2.45 -2.07 -9.94
C VAL A 29 -1.32 -1.35 -10.67
N VAL A 30 -0.20 -1.10 -9.99
CA VAL A 30 0.97 -0.40 -10.58
C VAL A 30 1.71 -1.30 -11.57
N SER A 31 1.82 -2.61 -11.28
CA SER A 31 2.57 -3.56 -12.12
C SER A 31 1.73 -4.20 -13.22
N ALA A 32 0.40 -4.08 -13.19
CA ALA A 32 -0.48 -4.64 -14.20
C ALA A 32 -0.25 -3.97 -15.55
N ARG A 33 -0.14 -4.79 -16.60
CA ARG A 33 0.02 -4.30 -17.98
C ARG A 33 -1.31 -3.72 -18.47
N LYS A 34 -1.36 -2.40 -18.69
CA LYS A 34 -2.57 -1.71 -19.16
C LYS A 34 -3.16 -2.32 -20.41
N VAL A 35 -2.33 -2.68 -21.38
CA VAL A 35 -2.75 -3.33 -22.63
C VAL A 35 -3.49 -4.66 -22.38
N ARG A 36 -3.03 -5.46 -21.41
CA ARG A 36 -3.71 -6.71 -21.05
C ARG A 36 -5.06 -6.48 -20.38
N LEU A 37 -5.13 -5.47 -19.48
CA LEU A 37 -6.39 -5.09 -18.84
C LEU A 37 -7.39 -4.56 -19.86
N GLU A 38 -6.92 -3.80 -20.85
CA GLU A 38 -7.74 -3.27 -21.95
C GLU A 38 -8.32 -4.40 -22.80
N GLN A 39 -7.50 -5.32 -23.28
CA GLN A 39 -7.94 -6.51 -24.03
C GLN A 39 -8.97 -7.36 -23.25
N GLN A 40 -8.76 -7.51 -21.94
CA GLN A 40 -9.71 -8.24 -21.10
C GLN A 40 -11.04 -7.47 -20.94
N ALA A 41 -10.97 -6.15 -20.83
CA ALA A 41 -12.16 -5.28 -20.73
C ALA A 41 -12.98 -5.31 -22.03
N GLU A 42 -12.33 -5.27 -23.21
CA GLU A 42 -12.96 -5.40 -24.53
C GLU A 42 -13.66 -6.76 -24.71
N ARG A 43 -13.11 -7.83 -24.09
CA ARG A 43 -13.74 -9.15 -24.04
C ARG A 43 -14.91 -9.26 -23.03
N GLY A 44 -15.34 -8.13 -22.44
CA GLY A 44 -16.47 -8.05 -21.52
C GLY A 44 -16.14 -8.26 -20.04
N ASN A 45 -14.85 -8.34 -19.66
CA ASN A 45 -14.47 -8.43 -18.26
C ASN A 45 -14.61 -7.06 -17.55
N ARG A 46 -15.73 -6.86 -16.85
CA ARG A 46 -16.02 -5.62 -16.11
C ARG A 46 -14.98 -5.31 -15.02
N LYS A 47 -14.38 -6.35 -14.43
CA LYS A 47 -13.34 -6.18 -13.38
C LYS A 47 -12.05 -5.63 -13.98
N ALA A 48 -11.67 -6.08 -15.17
CA ALA A 48 -10.53 -5.55 -15.90
C ALA A 48 -10.73 -4.08 -16.29
N GLY A 49 -11.94 -3.69 -16.73
CA GLY A 49 -12.28 -2.29 -16.98
C GLY A 49 -12.22 -1.41 -15.72
N ALA A 50 -12.56 -1.96 -14.54
CA ALA A 50 -12.42 -1.26 -13.28
C ALA A 50 -10.94 -1.13 -12.87
N ALA A 51 -10.13 -2.18 -13.02
CA ALA A 51 -8.69 -2.16 -12.75
C ALA A 51 -7.96 -1.18 -13.68
N LEU A 52 -8.31 -1.15 -14.97
CA LEU A 52 -7.75 -0.22 -15.95
C LEU A 52 -8.00 1.23 -15.54
N LYS A 53 -9.19 1.55 -15.01
CA LYS A 53 -9.49 2.90 -14.51
C LYS A 53 -8.60 3.30 -13.33
N LEU A 54 -8.31 2.38 -12.42
CA LEU A 54 -7.37 2.63 -11.31
C LEU A 54 -5.94 2.81 -11.82
N ALA A 55 -5.52 1.98 -12.77
CA ALA A 55 -4.19 2.06 -13.37
C ALA A 55 -3.98 3.33 -14.23
N ASN A 56 -5.05 3.92 -14.76
CA ASN A 56 -4.98 5.18 -15.52
C ASN A 56 -5.04 6.44 -14.65
N ALA A 57 -5.56 6.35 -13.42
CA ALA A 57 -5.56 7.43 -12.43
C ALA A 57 -4.90 6.94 -11.12
N PRO A 58 -3.58 6.65 -11.15
CA PRO A 58 -2.91 5.97 -10.03
C PRO A 58 -2.80 6.85 -8.79
N ASN A 59 -2.69 8.17 -8.92
CA ASN A 59 -2.41 9.08 -7.80
C ASN A 59 -3.46 9.02 -6.71
N ASP A 60 -4.75 9.08 -7.04
CA ASP A 60 -5.85 9.00 -6.06
C ASP A 60 -5.91 7.63 -5.40
N PHE A 61 -5.66 6.58 -6.18
CA PHE A 61 -5.62 5.21 -5.70
C PHE A 61 -4.45 5.00 -4.74
N LEU A 62 -3.23 5.38 -5.13
CA LEU A 62 -2.02 5.26 -4.30
C LEU A 62 -2.16 6.03 -2.99
N SER A 63 -2.66 7.28 -3.05
CA SER A 63 -2.92 8.07 -1.84
C SER A 63 -3.93 7.38 -0.91
N THR A 64 -4.99 6.79 -1.45
CA THR A 64 -5.98 6.05 -0.67
C THR A 64 -5.36 4.83 0.02
N VAL A 65 -4.58 4.05 -0.72
CA VAL A 65 -3.89 2.87 -0.20
C VAL A 65 -2.88 3.26 0.88
N GLN A 66 -2.11 4.32 0.65
CA GLN A 66 -1.12 4.82 1.61
C GLN A 66 -1.77 5.28 2.93
N ILE A 67 -2.90 5.99 2.85
CA ILE A 67 -3.67 6.36 4.04
C ILE A 67 -4.12 5.10 4.79
N GLY A 68 -4.62 4.09 4.08
CA GLY A 68 -5.04 2.81 4.66
C GLY A 68 -3.91 2.10 5.38
N ILE A 69 -2.77 1.93 4.73
CA ILE A 69 -1.56 1.29 5.30
C ILE A 69 -1.09 2.04 6.55
N THR A 70 -1.00 3.36 6.47
CA THR A 70 -0.57 4.20 7.61
C THR A 70 -1.53 4.10 8.78
N LEU A 71 -2.85 4.18 8.54
CA LEU A 71 -3.87 4.08 9.58
C LEU A 71 -3.83 2.70 10.27
N ILE A 72 -3.72 1.63 9.49
CA ILE A 72 -3.61 0.26 10.01
C ILE A 72 -2.35 0.11 10.85
N GLY A 73 -1.21 0.65 10.41
CA GLY A 73 0.04 0.62 11.15
C GLY A 73 -0.07 1.32 12.51
N ILE A 74 -0.67 2.53 12.54
CA ILE A 74 -0.90 3.28 13.78
C ILE A 74 -1.84 2.51 14.71
N LEU A 75 -2.96 1.97 14.20
CA LEU A 75 -3.90 1.20 15.00
C LEU A 75 -3.27 -0.08 15.58
N SER A 76 -2.50 -0.80 14.78
CA SER A 76 -1.79 -2.02 15.23
C SER A 76 -0.79 -1.71 16.33
N GLY A 77 -0.02 -0.62 16.18
CA GLY A 77 0.93 -0.16 17.19
C GLY A 77 0.25 0.30 18.49
N ALA A 78 -0.85 1.05 18.37
CA ALA A 78 -1.62 1.52 19.51
C ALA A 78 -2.24 0.38 20.31
N VAL A 79 -2.89 -0.57 19.63
CA VAL A 79 -3.49 -1.77 20.28
C VAL A 79 -2.40 -2.62 20.94
N GLY A 80 -1.32 -2.90 20.21
CA GLY A 80 -0.21 -3.72 20.74
C GLY A 80 0.48 -3.08 21.94
N GLY A 81 0.80 -1.79 21.84
CA GLY A 81 1.46 -1.05 22.91
C GLY A 81 0.60 -0.85 24.15
N ALA A 82 -0.69 -0.50 23.97
CA ALA A 82 -1.57 -0.19 25.08
C ALA A 82 -2.09 -1.42 25.83
N THR A 83 -2.19 -2.58 25.19
CA THR A 83 -2.87 -3.74 25.80
C THR A 83 -1.95 -4.94 26.00
N ILE A 84 -1.28 -5.40 24.95
CA ILE A 84 -0.42 -6.60 25.03
C ILE A 84 0.84 -6.29 25.85
N ALA A 85 1.46 -5.14 25.64
CA ALA A 85 2.67 -4.76 26.38
C ALA A 85 2.42 -4.64 27.91
N GLN A 86 1.28 -4.03 28.29
CA GLN A 86 0.89 -3.93 29.71
C GLN A 86 0.68 -5.29 30.38
N ARG A 87 0.24 -6.29 29.64
CA ARG A 87 0.08 -7.66 30.16
C ARG A 87 1.39 -8.42 30.23
N LEU A 88 2.35 -8.11 29.37
CA LEU A 88 3.67 -8.71 29.36
C LEU A 88 4.57 -8.13 30.46
N GLU A 89 4.37 -6.87 30.84
CA GLU A 89 5.14 -6.14 31.83
C GLU A 89 5.30 -6.90 33.17
N PRO A 90 4.22 -7.41 33.84
CA PRO A 90 4.35 -8.13 35.10
C PRO A 90 5.21 -9.40 35.00
N LEU A 91 5.18 -10.08 33.85
CA LEU A 91 6.01 -11.26 33.61
C LEU A 91 7.49 -10.88 33.49
N LEU A 92 7.80 -9.77 32.84
CA LEU A 92 9.16 -9.26 32.68
C LEU A 92 9.67 -8.62 34.00
N ALA A 93 8.79 -8.02 34.78
CA ALA A 93 9.14 -7.44 36.08
C ALA A 93 9.62 -8.47 37.11
N SER A 94 9.21 -9.74 36.95
CA SER A 94 9.67 -10.84 37.81
C SER A 94 11.13 -11.26 37.52
N VAL A 95 11.71 -10.81 36.41
CA VAL A 95 13.10 -11.11 36.02
C VAL A 95 14.05 -10.10 36.70
N PRO A 96 15.01 -10.53 37.54
CA PRO A 96 15.84 -9.62 38.35
C PRO A 96 16.61 -8.53 37.57
N TRP A 97 16.99 -8.84 36.32
CA TRP A 97 17.78 -7.95 35.46
C TRP A 97 16.94 -6.91 34.70
N ILE A 98 15.63 -7.16 34.55
CA ILE A 98 14.72 -6.35 33.73
C ILE A 98 13.81 -5.51 34.61
N GLY A 99 13.55 -5.88 35.84
CA GLY A 99 12.51 -5.37 36.73
C GLY A 99 12.22 -3.85 36.66
N ARG A 100 13.27 -3.01 36.73
CA ARG A 100 13.13 -1.54 36.60
C ARG A 100 12.77 -1.06 35.20
N SER A 101 13.09 -1.84 34.16
CA SER A 101 12.88 -1.50 32.74
C SER A 101 11.79 -2.34 32.08
N ALA A 102 11.03 -3.12 32.86
CA ALA A 102 10.07 -4.10 32.37
C ALA A 102 9.05 -3.50 31.41
N GLN A 103 8.54 -2.29 31.69
CA GLN A 103 7.62 -1.57 30.83
C GLN A 103 8.24 -1.23 29.48
N GLY A 104 9.43 -0.65 29.46
CA GLY A 104 10.12 -0.29 28.22
C GLY A 104 10.47 -1.53 27.38
N VAL A 105 10.93 -2.60 28.04
CA VAL A 105 11.27 -3.85 27.38
C VAL A 105 10.03 -4.54 26.82
N SER A 106 8.91 -4.56 27.55
CA SER A 106 7.67 -5.18 27.06
C SER A 106 7.10 -4.43 25.85
N VAL A 107 7.08 -3.09 25.87
CA VAL A 107 6.64 -2.27 24.73
C VAL A 107 7.54 -2.52 23.53
N THR A 108 8.86 -2.44 23.70
CA THR A 108 9.83 -2.66 22.60
C THR A 108 9.68 -4.04 21.99
N LEU A 109 9.53 -5.07 22.81
CA LEU A 109 9.39 -6.45 22.33
C LEU A 109 8.07 -6.63 21.56
N VAL A 110 6.95 -6.17 22.11
CA VAL A 110 5.63 -6.29 21.46
C VAL A 110 5.58 -5.50 20.16
N VAL A 111 6.05 -4.25 20.16
CA VAL A 111 6.12 -3.41 18.95
C VAL A 111 7.05 -4.06 17.92
N GLY A 112 8.20 -4.58 18.34
CA GLY A 112 9.13 -5.27 17.44
C GLY A 112 8.50 -6.49 16.76
N VAL A 113 7.79 -7.34 17.51
CA VAL A 113 7.10 -8.51 16.98
C VAL A 113 5.97 -8.11 16.03
N ILE A 114 5.14 -7.14 16.41
CA ILE A 114 4.05 -6.65 15.55
C ILE A 114 4.62 -6.05 14.26
N THR A 115 5.67 -5.24 14.36
CA THR A 115 6.34 -4.65 13.20
C THR A 115 6.89 -5.73 12.27
N TYR A 116 7.57 -6.74 12.82
CA TYR A 116 8.10 -7.86 12.03
C TYR A 116 6.98 -8.61 11.29
N LEU A 117 5.90 -8.97 11.99
CA LEU A 117 4.76 -9.65 11.38
C LEU A 117 4.05 -8.77 10.34
N SER A 118 3.89 -7.48 10.62
CA SER A 118 3.30 -6.51 9.69
C SER A 118 4.14 -6.37 8.43
N LEU A 119 5.47 -6.32 8.54
CA LEU A 119 6.35 -6.26 7.38
C LEU A 119 6.32 -7.53 6.56
N VAL A 120 6.44 -8.71 7.21
CA VAL A 120 6.52 -9.98 6.48
C VAL A 120 5.17 -10.37 5.89
N ILE A 121 4.12 -10.41 6.71
CA ILE A 121 2.79 -10.91 6.33
C ILE A 121 1.93 -9.79 5.73
N GLY A 122 2.03 -8.58 6.27
CA GLY A 122 1.22 -7.43 5.87
C GLY A 122 1.81 -6.62 4.71
N GLU A 123 3.06 -6.88 4.29
CA GLU A 123 3.67 -6.09 3.21
C GLU A 123 4.48 -6.94 2.22
N LEU A 124 5.56 -7.60 2.65
CA LEU A 124 6.49 -8.26 1.73
C LEU A 124 5.87 -9.45 1.01
N LEU A 125 5.17 -10.31 1.74
CA LEU A 125 4.53 -11.49 1.17
C LEU A 125 3.42 -11.13 0.17
N PRO A 126 2.46 -10.24 0.50
CA PRO A 126 1.43 -9.83 -0.44
C PRO A 126 1.97 -9.15 -1.70
N LYS A 127 3.02 -8.32 -1.58
CA LYS A 127 3.68 -7.70 -2.74
C LYS A 127 4.29 -8.74 -3.67
N ARG A 128 4.95 -9.77 -3.11
CA ARG A 128 5.50 -10.88 -3.93
C ARG A 128 4.41 -11.68 -4.63
N ILE A 129 3.31 -11.96 -3.94
CA ILE A 129 2.15 -12.65 -4.54
C ILE A 129 1.57 -11.81 -5.67
N ALA A 130 1.42 -10.49 -5.45
CA ALA A 130 0.86 -9.57 -6.43
C ALA A 130 1.72 -9.45 -7.70
N LEU A 131 3.03 -9.58 -7.61
CA LEU A 131 3.93 -9.58 -8.76
C LEU A 131 3.83 -10.83 -9.63
N ASN A 132 3.35 -11.96 -9.10
CA ASN A 132 3.20 -13.21 -9.87
C ASN A 132 2.07 -13.13 -10.93
N ASP A 133 0.94 -12.52 -10.56
CA ASP A 133 -0.20 -12.32 -11.45
C ASP A 133 -0.89 -10.98 -11.15
N PRO A 134 -0.25 -9.88 -11.56
CA PRO A 134 -0.72 -8.55 -11.20
C PRO A 134 -2.08 -8.22 -11.84
N GLU A 135 -2.37 -8.72 -13.06
CA GLU A 135 -3.64 -8.47 -13.73
C GLU A 135 -4.81 -9.15 -13.01
N ALA A 136 -4.66 -10.41 -12.59
CA ALA A 136 -5.72 -11.12 -11.87
C ALA A 136 -6.01 -10.48 -10.51
N ILE A 137 -4.97 -10.11 -9.76
CA ILE A 137 -5.11 -9.47 -8.45
C ILE A 137 -5.69 -8.07 -8.61
N ALA A 138 -5.21 -7.26 -9.56
CA ALA A 138 -5.78 -5.94 -9.85
C ALA A 138 -7.28 -6.03 -10.18
N CYS A 139 -7.69 -7.00 -10.99
CA CYS A 139 -9.10 -7.25 -11.30
C CYS A 139 -9.91 -7.64 -10.05
N ALA A 140 -9.33 -8.46 -9.16
CA ALA A 140 -10.02 -8.91 -7.95
C ALA A 140 -10.27 -7.76 -6.96
N VAL A 141 -9.28 -6.87 -6.78
CA VAL A 141 -9.33 -5.78 -5.81
C VAL A 141 -9.96 -4.49 -6.37
N ALA A 142 -10.10 -4.35 -7.68
CA ALA A 142 -10.54 -3.11 -8.32
C ALA A 142 -11.89 -2.59 -7.79
N GLY A 143 -12.85 -3.47 -7.55
CA GLY A 143 -14.17 -3.10 -7.03
C GLY A 143 -14.10 -2.49 -5.63
N PRO A 144 -13.62 -3.23 -4.62
CA PRO A 144 -13.44 -2.73 -3.26
C PRO A 144 -12.56 -1.48 -3.18
N MET A 145 -11.43 -1.46 -3.89
CA MET A 145 -10.50 -0.32 -3.88
C MET A 145 -11.12 0.94 -4.47
N ARG A 146 -11.90 0.81 -5.54
CA ARG A 146 -12.64 1.94 -6.12
C ARG A 146 -13.69 2.52 -5.17
N ALA A 147 -14.40 1.65 -4.44
CA ALA A 147 -15.36 2.09 -3.43
C ALA A 147 -14.65 2.85 -2.29
N LEU A 148 -13.52 2.31 -1.82
CA LEU A 148 -12.71 2.90 -0.77
C LEU A 148 -12.11 4.24 -1.23
N SER A 149 -11.55 4.32 -2.44
CA SER A 149 -11.00 5.56 -3.00
C SER A 149 -12.06 6.67 -3.08
N ARG A 150 -13.30 6.31 -3.44
CA ARG A 150 -14.40 7.27 -3.44
C ARG A 150 -14.75 7.76 -2.03
N PHE A 151 -14.75 6.86 -1.05
CA PHE A 151 -15.00 7.21 0.35
C PHE A 151 -13.88 8.07 0.93
N SER A 152 -12.63 7.78 0.62
CA SER A 152 -11.45 8.50 1.08
C SER A 152 -11.18 9.80 0.32
N ALA A 153 -11.89 10.06 -0.78
CA ALA A 153 -11.66 11.23 -1.64
C ALA A 153 -11.60 12.58 -0.90
N PRO A 154 -12.45 12.90 0.11
CA PRO A 154 -12.33 14.17 0.83
C PRO A 154 -11.01 14.28 1.60
N VAL A 155 -10.53 13.18 2.19
CA VAL A 155 -9.26 13.13 2.93
C VAL A 155 -8.09 13.25 1.96
N VAL A 156 -8.13 12.53 0.85
CA VAL A 156 -7.10 12.60 -0.22
C VAL A 156 -6.98 14.02 -0.75
N ARG A 157 -8.10 14.72 -1.02
CA ARG A 157 -8.06 16.12 -1.47
C ARG A 157 -7.47 17.06 -0.43
N LEU A 158 -7.80 16.86 0.85
CA LEU A 158 -7.22 17.66 1.94
C LEU A 158 -5.70 17.48 2.00
N LEU A 159 -5.21 16.25 1.94
CA LEU A 159 -3.78 15.95 1.95
C LEU A 159 -3.09 16.50 0.69
N GLY A 160 -3.70 16.33 -0.49
CA GLY A 160 -3.19 16.87 -1.74
C GLY A 160 -3.05 18.40 -1.70
N SER A 161 -4.07 19.12 -1.26
CA SER A 161 -4.01 20.59 -1.13
C SER A 161 -2.96 21.04 -0.10
N SER A 162 -2.77 20.28 0.99
CA SER A 162 -1.73 20.55 1.98
C SER A 162 -0.33 20.36 1.36
N THR A 163 -0.13 19.29 0.61
CA THR A 163 1.13 19.01 -0.10
C THR A 163 1.43 20.09 -1.15
N GLU A 164 0.45 20.47 -1.97
CA GLU A 164 0.60 21.56 -2.93
C GLU A 164 0.98 22.89 -2.27
N THR A 165 0.35 23.19 -1.13
CA THR A 165 0.67 24.40 -0.38
C THR A 165 2.12 24.39 0.10
N LEU A 166 2.60 23.25 0.62
CA LEU A 166 3.99 23.10 1.05
C LEU A 166 4.96 23.23 -0.14
N LEU A 167 4.65 22.59 -1.28
CA LEU A 167 5.46 22.70 -2.49
C LEU A 167 5.58 24.16 -2.98
N ARG A 168 4.47 24.90 -2.97
CA ARG A 168 4.46 26.34 -3.31
C ARG A 168 5.30 27.17 -2.34
N LEU A 169 5.24 26.88 -1.03
CA LEU A 169 6.06 27.55 -0.03
C LEU A 169 7.56 27.26 -0.24
N MET A 170 7.90 26.07 -0.70
CA MET A 170 9.29 25.69 -1.06
C MET A 170 9.74 26.23 -2.42
N GLY A 171 8.89 26.95 -3.14
CA GLY A 171 9.20 27.50 -4.47
C GLY A 171 9.18 26.48 -5.59
N ILE A 172 8.74 25.24 -5.32
CA ILE A 172 8.61 24.17 -6.29
C ILE A 172 7.29 24.41 -7.04
N ARG A 173 7.37 24.73 -8.31
CA ARG A 173 6.21 24.81 -9.20
C ARG A 173 6.03 23.44 -9.83
N ASP A 174 4.78 22.98 -9.90
CA ASP A 174 4.42 21.79 -10.65
C ASP A 174 4.79 22.06 -12.12
N SER A 175 5.84 21.42 -12.59
CA SER A 175 6.20 21.41 -14.00
C SER A 175 5.17 20.50 -14.64
N GLY A 176 4.08 21.09 -15.16
CA GLY A 176 3.06 20.34 -15.87
C GLY A 176 3.67 19.27 -16.78
N GLU A 177 2.89 18.24 -17.11
CA GLU A 177 3.27 17.02 -17.83
C GLU A 177 4.60 17.09 -18.57
N PRO A 178 5.52 16.13 -18.40
CA PRO A 178 6.78 16.16 -19.08
C PRO A 178 6.50 16.27 -20.58
N ASN A 179 6.75 17.44 -21.14
CA ASN A 179 6.72 17.60 -22.60
C ASN A 179 7.75 16.59 -23.10
N LEU A 180 7.27 15.59 -23.84
CA LEU A 180 8.14 14.66 -24.54
C LEU A 180 9.17 15.48 -25.30
N THR A 181 10.42 15.37 -24.93
CA THR A 181 11.49 16.06 -25.59
C THR A 181 11.71 15.42 -26.97
N GLU A 182 12.17 16.21 -27.94
CA GLU A 182 12.44 15.69 -29.28
C GLU A 182 13.40 14.50 -29.25
N ASP A 183 14.33 14.48 -28.28
CA ASP A 183 15.27 13.40 -28.07
C ASP A 183 14.63 12.13 -27.52
N GLU A 184 13.62 12.24 -26.64
CA GLU A 184 12.82 11.09 -26.18
C GLU A 184 11.99 10.48 -27.30
N ILE A 185 11.39 11.30 -28.16
CA ILE A 185 10.67 10.82 -29.35
C ILE A 185 11.62 10.08 -30.28
N LYS A 186 12.82 10.61 -30.56
CA LYS A 186 13.83 9.95 -31.37
C LYS A 186 14.30 8.64 -30.77
N ALA A 187 14.48 8.59 -29.43
CA ALA A 187 14.86 7.36 -28.72
C ALA A 187 13.77 6.28 -28.81
N LEU A 188 12.50 6.65 -28.65
CA LEU A 188 11.38 5.73 -28.79
C LEU A 188 11.22 5.19 -30.22
N ILE A 189 11.43 6.03 -31.24
CA ILE A 189 11.40 5.60 -32.65
C ILE A 189 12.55 4.61 -32.92
N ARG A 190 13.75 4.90 -32.41
CA ARG A 190 14.91 4.00 -32.57
C ARG A 190 14.65 2.66 -31.88
N GLN A 191 14.15 2.67 -30.66
CA GLN A 191 13.81 1.45 -29.92
C GLN A 191 12.73 0.63 -30.61
N GLY A 192 11.73 1.29 -31.22
CA GLY A 192 10.69 0.63 -32.01
C GLY A 192 11.24 0.01 -33.32
N ALA A 193 12.21 0.67 -33.97
CA ALA A 193 12.88 0.14 -35.14
C ALA A 193 13.78 -1.07 -34.80
N GLU A 194 14.54 -1.01 -33.70
CA GLU A 194 15.35 -2.13 -33.19
C GLU A 194 14.50 -3.33 -32.75
N ALA A 195 13.29 -3.08 -32.23
CA ALA A 195 12.34 -4.12 -31.85
C ALA A 195 11.56 -4.70 -33.04
N GLY A 196 11.81 -4.22 -34.27
CA GLY A 196 11.12 -4.69 -35.47
C GLY A 196 9.64 -4.31 -35.56
N VAL A 197 9.22 -3.30 -34.81
CA VAL A 197 7.82 -2.80 -34.83
C VAL A 197 7.57 -1.91 -36.05
N PHE A 198 8.63 -1.31 -36.60
CA PHE A 198 8.59 -0.49 -37.82
C PHE A 198 9.44 -1.17 -38.90
N GLU A 199 8.88 -1.35 -40.09
CA GLU A 199 9.67 -1.67 -41.28
C GLU A 199 10.59 -0.50 -41.60
N GLN A 200 11.87 -0.79 -41.78
CA GLN A 200 12.81 0.20 -42.29
C GLN A 200 12.44 0.48 -43.74
N ALA A 201 11.88 1.66 -43.96
CA ALA A 201 11.68 2.16 -45.33
C ALA A 201 12.98 2.73 -45.88
#